data_a7f5f3f03f33b761e724c31beaa7ecee
#
_entry.id   a7f5f3f03f33b761e724c31beaa7ecee
#
_cell.length_a   1.000
_cell.length_b   1.000
_cell.length_c   1.000
_cell.angle_alpha   90.00
_cell.angle_beta   90.00
_cell.angle_gamma   90.00
#
_symmetry.space_group_name_H-M   'P 1'
#
loop_
_entity.id
_entity.type
_entity.pdbx_description
1 polymer ?
#
loop_
_entity_poly.entity_id
_entity_poly.type
_entity_poly.pdbx_seq_one_letter_code
_entity_poly.pdbx_strand_id
1 'polypeptide(L)'
;MNFGLIIDGIGTDDMSSFYIKNDQAYTFGDDKPYSPSHMLGSVGSKCFISTFNYPWLFENGHFINWSEFKYDLPDLDLDLIFVVRERSLARTDGFWDGWCEVDQLRKKYPKAKIVGFLKEIWVGDPYDYSHVKHLARIEFLKQCDTVLMNRPEDRIGVFEQLRDKVGKPFNFVAQPHNIDYFYDTFGGNQHQSIWAYLPQHPPRRANTYEFANYIGNKFNIQVRYKTSDTQIPLREFISGWSSCMYHFNLDPIDYFPGKQVVHTASVGTINIGGVNDNHFLLYPETATNDIKVLEERFTEYYEDDNKRNQVMQYAWDKLNEVFSFDAVREQIKNMRY
;
A
#
# COMPACT_ATOMS: atom_id res chain seq x y z
N MET A 1 -18.24 15.47 5.81
CA MET A 1 -16.83 15.85 5.67
C MET A 1 -16.50 15.85 4.20
N ASN A 2 -16.13 16.99 3.68
CA ASN A 2 -15.69 17.16 2.30
C ASN A 2 -14.19 16.92 2.25
N PHE A 3 -13.78 16.03 1.38
CA PHE A 3 -12.45 15.45 1.39
C PHE A 3 -11.73 15.66 0.06
N GLY A 4 -10.49 16.11 0.12
CA GLY A 4 -9.60 16.23 -1.03
C GLY A 4 -8.37 15.34 -0.87
N LEU A 5 -8.01 14.62 -1.92
CA LEU A 5 -6.74 13.93 -2.03
C LEU A 5 -5.93 14.57 -3.15
N ILE A 6 -4.82 15.19 -2.78
CA ILE A 6 -3.88 15.79 -3.73
C ILE A 6 -2.70 14.86 -3.89
N ILE A 7 -2.44 14.48 -5.13
CA ILE A 7 -1.27 13.69 -5.49
C ILE A 7 -0.44 14.47 -6.51
N ASP A 8 0.85 14.55 -6.24
CA ASP A 8 1.81 15.12 -7.17
C ASP A 8 2.41 14.05 -8.08
N GLY A 9 2.44 14.34 -9.37
CA GLY A 9 3.27 13.65 -10.35
C GLY A 9 2.79 12.27 -10.81
N ILE A 10 1.50 12.02 -10.85
CA ILE A 10 0.97 10.94 -11.68
C ILE A 10 1.00 11.43 -13.12
N GLY A 11 2.06 11.11 -13.85
CA GLY A 11 2.08 11.31 -15.29
C GLY A 11 1.10 10.35 -15.95
N THR A 12 0.55 10.78 -17.08
CA THR A 12 -0.32 9.98 -17.97
C THR A 12 0.30 8.65 -18.39
N ASP A 13 1.62 8.50 -18.23
CA ASP A 13 2.37 7.30 -18.59
C ASP A 13 2.39 6.23 -17.48
N ASP A 14 1.88 6.54 -16.28
CA ASP A 14 1.86 5.59 -15.17
C ASP A 14 0.52 4.85 -15.07
N MET A 15 0.19 4.19 -16.16
CA MET A 15 -1.07 3.47 -16.38
C MET A 15 -1.25 2.22 -15.51
N SER A 16 -0.38 1.98 -14.56
CA SER A 16 -0.46 0.85 -13.63
C SER A 16 -1.31 1.13 -12.38
N SER A 17 -1.76 2.36 -12.21
CA SER A 17 -2.55 2.76 -11.05
C SER A 17 -4.02 2.83 -11.40
N PHE A 18 -4.85 2.18 -10.61
CA PHE A 18 -6.30 2.31 -10.69
C PHE A 18 -6.91 2.52 -9.31
N TYR A 19 -8.11 3.03 -9.27
CA TYR A 19 -8.92 3.17 -8.08
C TYR A 19 -10.30 2.53 -8.27
N ILE A 20 -10.97 2.22 -7.18
CA ILE A 20 -12.31 1.61 -7.20
C ILE A 20 -13.34 2.61 -6.73
N LYS A 21 -14.34 2.83 -7.56
CA LYS A 21 -15.48 3.69 -7.29
C LYS A 21 -16.75 3.01 -7.77
N ASN A 22 -17.77 2.91 -6.91
CA ASN A 22 -19.05 2.28 -7.23
C ASN A 22 -18.88 0.88 -7.85
N ASP A 23 -18.04 0.05 -7.23
CA ASP A 23 -17.74 -1.32 -7.67
C ASP A 23 -17.08 -1.45 -9.06
N GLN A 24 -16.60 -0.36 -9.62
CA GLN A 24 -15.85 -0.35 -10.86
C GLN A 24 -14.41 0.13 -10.67
N ALA A 25 -13.49 -0.49 -11.37
CA ALA A 25 -12.11 -0.03 -11.43
C ALA A 25 -11.95 1.05 -12.50
N TYR A 26 -11.30 2.14 -12.15
CA TYR A 26 -11.00 3.27 -13.04
C TYR A 26 -9.50 3.47 -13.12
N THR A 27 -9.01 3.91 -14.26
CA THR A 27 -7.61 4.33 -14.40
C THR A 27 -7.44 5.77 -13.94
N PHE A 28 -6.27 6.07 -13.38
CA PHE A 28 -5.91 7.42 -13.03
C PHE A 28 -5.78 8.31 -14.27
N GLY A 29 -6.37 9.50 -14.21
CA GLY A 29 -6.28 10.53 -15.23
C GLY A 29 -7.48 10.62 -16.18
N ASP A 30 -8.25 9.55 -16.37
CA ASP A 30 -9.31 9.55 -17.39
C ASP A 30 -10.73 9.48 -16.84
N ASP A 31 -10.95 9.21 -15.55
CA ASP A 31 -12.26 8.90 -14.97
C ASP A 31 -13.09 7.86 -15.77
N LYS A 32 -12.40 7.09 -16.61
CA LYS A 32 -13.03 6.09 -17.47
C LYS A 32 -12.97 4.72 -16.81
N PRO A 33 -14.01 3.90 -16.98
CA PRO A 33 -13.96 2.52 -16.52
C PRO A 33 -12.73 1.81 -17.07
N TYR A 34 -12.08 1.06 -16.20
CA TYR A 34 -10.91 0.29 -16.55
C TYR A 34 -11.14 -0.61 -17.77
N SER A 35 -10.26 -0.48 -18.75
CA SER A 35 -10.15 -1.41 -19.88
C SER A 35 -8.89 -2.27 -19.72
N PRO A 36 -8.98 -3.60 -19.84
CA PRO A 36 -7.81 -4.48 -19.76
C PRO A 36 -6.67 -4.13 -20.72
N SER A 37 -6.96 -3.44 -21.80
CA SER A 37 -5.96 -3.01 -22.79
C SER A 37 -5.06 -1.87 -22.32
N HIS A 38 -5.41 -1.16 -21.27
CA HIS A 38 -4.66 0.00 -20.76
C HIS A 38 -3.68 -0.32 -19.64
N MET A 39 -3.57 -1.58 -19.23
CA MET A 39 -2.76 -1.94 -18.05
C MET A 39 -1.51 -2.71 -18.41
N LEU A 40 -0.55 -2.01 -18.93
CA LEU A 40 0.82 -2.45 -19.06
C LEU A 40 1.67 -1.73 -18.01
N GLY A 41 1.77 -2.24 -16.83
CA GLY A 41 2.59 -1.66 -15.79
C GLY A 41 3.40 -2.70 -15.05
N SER A 42 4.55 -2.32 -14.51
CA SER A 42 5.24 -3.12 -13.52
C SER A 42 4.39 -3.12 -12.26
N VAL A 43 3.67 -4.18 -12.04
CA VAL A 43 2.66 -4.26 -10.98
C VAL A 43 3.27 -4.33 -9.58
N GLY A 44 4.54 -4.68 -9.51
CA GLY A 44 5.20 -4.94 -8.23
C GLY A 44 5.28 -3.75 -7.29
N SER A 45 5.55 -2.56 -7.79
CA SER A 45 5.82 -1.39 -6.93
C SER A 45 4.75 -0.30 -6.99
N LYS A 46 3.78 -0.39 -7.90
CA LYS A 46 2.89 0.73 -8.23
C LYS A 46 1.40 0.46 -8.06
N CYS A 47 1.03 -0.64 -7.41
CA CYS A 47 -0.37 -0.91 -7.11
C CYS A 47 -0.82 -0.05 -5.93
N PHE A 48 -1.23 1.18 -6.21
CA PHE A 48 -1.72 2.15 -5.23
C PHE A 48 -3.21 2.07 -4.94
N ILE A 49 -3.85 0.97 -5.28
CA ILE A 49 -5.31 0.79 -5.19
C ILE A 49 -5.87 1.34 -3.89
N SER A 50 -5.24 0.98 -2.78
CA SER A 50 -5.72 1.37 -1.46
C SER A 50 -5.54 2.87 -1.17
N THR A 51 -4.43 3.49 -1.57
CA THR A 51 -4.20 4.93 -1.36
C THR A 51 -5.21 5.75 -2.12
N PHE A 52 -5.51 5.36 -3.36
CA PHE A 52 -6.41 6.11 -4.21
C PHE A 52 -7.89 5.93 -3.88
N ASN A 53 -8.21 5.02 -2.99
CA ASN A 53 -9.56 4.88 -2.48
C ASN A 53 -9.93 5.91 -1.41
N TYR A 54 -9.00 6.70 -0.88
CA TYR A 54 -9.30 7.73 0.12
C TYR A 54 -10.41 8.71 -0.29
N PRO A 55 -10.44 9.25 -1.52
CA PRO A 55 -11.52 10.15 -1.91
C PRO A 55 -12.90 9.52 -1.81
N TRP A 56 -12.99 8.20 -1.95
CA TRP A 56 -14.26 7.46 -1.98
C TRP A 56 -14.74 6.98 -0.61
N LEU A 57 -13.98 7.28 0.44
CA LEU A 57 -14.43 7.05 1.81
C LEU A 57 -15.60 7.94 2.22
N PHE A 58 -15.76 9.07 1.55
CA PHE A 58 -16.75 10.07 1.86
C PHE A 58 -17.57 10.43 0.62
N GLU A 59 -18.83 10.78 0.83
CA GLU A 59 -19.78 11.12 -0.25
C GLU A 59 -19.25 12.25 -1.16
N ASN A 60 -18.52 13.21 -0.60
CA ASN A 60 -17.92 14.35 -1.30
C ASN A 60 -16.39 14.27 -1.33
N GLY A 61 -15.86 13.09 -1.67
CA GLY A 61 -14.44 12.90 -1.87
C GLY A 61 -13.99 13.36 -3.26
N HIS A 62 -12.90 14.10 -3.31
CA HIS A 62 -12.33 14.63 -4.56
C HIS A 62 -10.88 14.17 -4.72
N PHE A 63 -10.54 13.76 -5.94
CA PHE A 63 -9.18 13.51 -6.36
C PHE A 63 -8.67 14.72 -7.16
N ILE A 64 -7.50 15.26 -6.77
CA ILE A 64 -6.90 16.42 -7.42
C ILE A 64 -5.49 16.04 -7.85
N ASN A 65 -5.28 15.93 -9.17
CA ASN A 65 -3.96 15.75 -9.73
C ASN A 65 -3.24 17.10 -9.77
N TRP A 66 -2.24 17.29 -8.91
CA TRP A 66 -1.53 18.56 -8.80
C TRP A 66 -0.88 18.99 -10.12
N SER A 67 -0.38 18.07 -10.90
CA SER A 67 0.27 18.41 -12.18
C SER A 67 -0.68 19.06 -13.18
N GLU A 68 -1.98 18.83 -13.06
CA GLU A 68 -3.01 19.43 -13.91
C GLU A 68 -3.51 20.76 -13.34
N PHE A 69 -3.63 20.85 -12.03
CA PHE A 69 -4.32 21.96 -11.34
C PHE A 69 -3.40 22.93 -10.59
N LYS A 70 -2.08 22.78 -10.66
CA LYS A 70 -1.14 23.57 -9.85
C LYS A 70 -1.32 25.10 -9.92
N TYR A 71 -1.86 25.62 -11.02
CA TYR A 71 -2.10 27.06 -11.21
C TYR A 71 -3.56 27.45 -11.04
N ASP A 72 -4.49 26.53 -11.11
CA ASP A 72 -5.92 26.78 -11.03
C ASP A 72 -6.62 25.65 -10.26
N LEU A 73 -6.41 25.64 -8.95
CA LEU A 73 -7.05 24.66 -8.07
C LEU A 73 -8.57 24.80 -8.13
N PRO A 74 -9.33 23.68 -8.25
CA PRO A 74 -10.78 23.72 -8.36
C PRO A 74 -11.44 24.39 -7.15
N ASP A 75 -12.59 25.04 -7.37
CA ASP A 75 -13.38 25.65 -6.31
C ASP A 75 -14.20 24.57 -5.60
N LEU A 76 -13.65 24.11 -4.46
CA LEU A 76 -14.24 23.07 -3.63
C LEU A 76 -14.33 23.58 -2.19
N ASP A 77 -15.39 23.19 -1.48
CA ASP A 77 -15.51 23.43 -0.03
C ASP A 77 -14.98 22.21 0.71
N LEU A 78 -13.69 22.22 1.04
CA LEU A 78 -12.98 21.09 1.64
C LEU A 78 -12.81 21.28 3.14
N ASP A 79 -13.09 20.24 3.92
CA ASP A 79 -12.80 20.18 5.36
C ASP A 79 -11.41 19.59 5.63
N LEU A 80 -10.97 18.66 4.75
CA LEU A 80 -9.74 17.90 4.92
C LEU A 80 -9.05 17.68 3.58
N ILE A 81 -7.74 17.91 3.54
CA ILE A 81 -6.92 17.71 2.35
C ILE A 81 -5.74 16.82 2.71
N PHE A 82 -5.67 15.64 2.08
CA PHE A 82 -4.49 14.79 2.13
C PHE A 82 -3.56 15.14 0.98
N VAL A 83 -2.30 15.34 1.30
CA VAL A 83 -1.25 15.62 0.30
C VAL A 83 -0.28 14.47 0.25
N VAL A 84 -0.31 13.74 -0.86
CA VAL A 84 0.59 12.61 -1.13
C VAL A 84 1.73 13.07 -2.02
N ARG A 85 2.92 13.01 -1.48
CA ARG A 85 4.13 13.51 -2.13
C ARG A 85 5.03 12.37 -2.59
N GLU A 86 4.82 11.85 -3.80
CA GLU A 86 5.56 10.67 -4.26
C GLU A 86 6.76 10.93 -5.17
N ARG A 87 6.57 11.66 -6.25
CA ARG A 87 7.57 11.72 -7.32
C ARG A 87 8.72 12.69 -7.13
N SER A 88 8.46 13.83 -6.59
CA SER A 88 9.49 14.85 -6.46
C SER A 88 10.60 14.49 -5.46
N LEU A 89 10.33 13.56 -4.56
CA LEU A 89 11.37 13.00 -3.69
C LEU A 89 12.37 12.11 -4.45
N ALA A 90 12.04 11.69 -5.66
CA ALA A 90 12.91 10.84 -6.49
C ALA A 90 13.84 11.63 -7.42
N ARG A 91 13.60 12.93 -7.64
CA ARG A 91 14.47 13.75 -8.49
C ARG A 91 15.74 14.17 -7.74
N THR A 92 16.87 13.87 -8.34
CA THR A 92 18.22 14.14 -7.80
C THR A 92 18.76 15.52 -8.19
N ASP A 93 18.06 16.24 -9.06
CA ASP A 93 18.50 17.51 -9.65
C ASP A 93 18.15 18.75 -8.82
N GLY A 94 17.53 18.58 -7.64
CA GLY A 94 17.22 19.69 -6.74
C GLY A 94 16.14 20.64 -7.26
N PHE A 95 15.60 20.40 -8.45
CA PHE A 95 14.55 21.24 -9.02
C PHE A 95 13.18 20.81 -8.50
N TRP A 96 12.58 21.68 -7.73
CA TRP A 96 11.32 21.50 -7.04
C TRP A 96 10.15 22.17 -7.77
N ASP A 97 10.33 22.47 -9.05
CA ASP A 97 9.29 23.11 -9.86
C ASP A 97 8.06 22.20 -10.00
N GLY A 98 6.98 22.66 -9.41
CA GLY A 98 5.68 22.03 -9.56
C GLY A 98 5.07 21.44 -8.30
N TRP A 99 5.61 21.75 -7.14
CA TRP A 99 5.09 21.27 -5.86
C TRP A 99 3.79 21.90 -5.44
N CYS A 100 2.95 21.06 -4.84
CA CYS A 100 1.86 21.53 -4.00
C CYS A 100 2.44 22.22 -2.77
N GLU A 101 2.49 23.55 -2.81
CA GLU A 101 2.87 24.35 -1.66
C GLU A 101 1.69 24.42 -0.69
N VAL A 102 1.94 24.06 0.56
CA VAL A 102 0.92 24.07 1.62
C VAL A 102 0.29 25.44 1.75
N ASP A 103 1.06 26.53 1.59
CA ASP A 103 0.55 27.89 1.64
C ASP A 103 -0.45 28.21 0.51
N GLN A 104 -0.27 27.67 -0.68
CA GLN A 104 -1.25 27.80 -1.76
C GLN A 104 -2.55 27.07 -1.42
N LEU A 105 -2.46 25.89 -0.82
CA LEU A 105 -3.64 25.17 -0.35
C LEU A 105 -4.36 25.91 0.76
N ARG A 106 -3.64 26.46 1.74
CA ARG A 106 -4.23 27.26 2.82
C ARG A 106 -4.94 28.51 2.29
N LYS A 107 -4.36 29.14 1.28
CA LYS A 107 -4.97 30.31 0.63
C LYS A 107 -6.25 29.95 -0.13
N LYS A 108 -6.24 28.83 -0.85
CA LYS A 108 -7.41 28.37 -1.65
C LYS A 108 -8.50 27.76 -0.77
N TYR A 109 -8.10 26.98 0.23
CA TYR A 109 -9.01 26.23 1.10
C TYR A 109 -8.77 26.60 2.58
N PRO A 110 -9.14 27.80 3.02
CA PRO A 110 -8.73 28.34 4.32
C PRO A 110 -9.33 27.60 5.54
N LYS A 111 -10.41 26.83 5.32
CA LYS A 111 -11.04 26.03 6.39
C LYS A 111 -10.46 24.63 6.49
N ALA A 112 -9.83 24.12 5.43
CA ALA A 112 -9.39 22.75 5.35
C ALA A 112 -8.19 22.49 6.26
N LYS A 113 -8.21 21.36 6.95
CA LYS A 113 -7.01 20.78 7.60
C LYS A 113 -6.14 20.10 6.57
N ILE A 114 -4.85 20.37 6.57
CA ILE A 114 -3.89 19.80 5.63
C ILE A 114 -3.13 18.68 6.31
N VAL A 115 -3.24 17.48 5.74
CA VAL A 115 -2.63 16.26 6.22
C VAL A 115 -1.50 15.85 5.29
N GLY A 116 -0.28 15.84 5.79
CA GLY A 116 0.87 15.32 5.07
C GLY A 116 0.87 13.79 5.11
N PHE A 117 0.77 13.13 3.96
CA PHE A 117 0.80 11.68 3.90
C PHE A 117 2.22 11.15 3.79
N LEU A 118 2.64 10.42 4.81
CA LEU A 118 3.93 9.74 4.86
C LEU A 118 3.74 8.29 4.43
N LYS A 119 3.88 8.04 3.13
CA LYS A 119 3.65 6.71 2.56
C LYS A 119 4.79 5.73 2.85
N GLU A 120 6.00 6.12 2.54
CA GLU A 120 7.19 5.25 2.69
C GLU A 120 8.43 6.09 3.00
N ILE A 121 9.28 5.59 3.87
CA ILE A 121 10.59 6.16 4.14
C ILE A 121 11.61 5.25 3.47
N TRP A 122 11.92 5.52 2.19
CA TRP A 122 12.80 4.61 1.51
C TRP A 122 13.79 5.29 0.55
N VAL A 123 14.61 6.13 1.08
CA VAL A 123 15.74 6.66 0.34
C VAL A 123 16.99 6.45 1.16
N GLY A 124 17.73 5.41 0.85
CA GLY A 124 18.94 5.07 1.58
C GLY A 124 18.66 4.54 2.99
N ASP A 125 19.51 4.88 3.92
CA ASP A 125 19.30 4.60 5.33
C ASP A 125 18.10 5.40 5.85
N PRO A 126 17.03 4.76 6.35
CA PRO A 126 15.86 5.46 6.89
C PRO A 126 16.19 6.35 8.10
N TYR A 127 17.33 6.13 8.74
CA TYR A 127 17.83 6.91 9.87
C TYR A 127 18.76 8.07 9.45
N ASP A 128 19.18 8.13 8.19
CA ASP A 128 20.01 9.26 7.71
C ASP A 128 19.15 10.48 7.37
N TYR A 129 18.80 11.23 8.39
CA TYR A 129 18.04 12.48 8.26
C TYR A 129 18.86 13.64 7.67
N SER A 130 20.15 13.47 7.41
CA SER A 130 20.98 14.48 6.74
C SER A 130 20.74 14.50 5.22
N HIS A 131 20.21 13.41 4.66
CA HIS A 131 19.96 13.32 3.23
C HIS A 131 18.92 14.36 2.77
N VAL A 132 19.22 15.07 1.68
CA VAL A 132 18.39 16.18 1.16
C VAL A 132 16.91 15.82 0.99
N LYS A 133 16.60 14.59 0.61
CA LYS A 133 15.22 14.12 0.44
C LYS A 133 14.48 13.99 1.77
N HIS A 134 15.16 13.59 2.84
CA HIS A 134 14.60 13.54 4.18
C HIS A 134 14.37 14.95 4.74
N LEU A 135 15.33 15.85 4.55
CA LEU A 135 15.19 17.24 4.96
C LEU A 135 13.98 17.90 4.29
N ALA A 136 13.85 17.74 2.99
CA ALA A 136 12.72 18.31 2.26
C ALA A 136 11.37 17.71 2.69
N ARG A 137 11.33 16.43 3.01
CA ARG A 137 10.12 15.79 3.57
C ARG A 137 9.78 16.37 4.93
N ILE A 138 10.76 16.52 5.82
CA ILE A 138 10.57 17.13 7.13
C ILE A 138 10.02 18.54 7.00
N GLU A 139 10.61 19.37 6.15
CA GLU A 139 10.15 20.75 5.93
C GLU A 139 8.72 20.81 5.36
N PHE A 140 8.36 19.91 4.47
CA PHE A 140 6.98 19.78 4.00
C PHE A 140 6.02 19.38 5.14
N LEU A 141 6.37 18.34 5.91
CA LEU A 141 5.51 17.85 6.99
C LEU A 141 5.31 18.88 8.11
N LYS A 142 6.31 19.71 8.38
CA LYS A 142 6.20 20.81 9.35
C LYS A 142 5.12 21.83 8.97
N GLN A 143 4.85 22.01 7.70
CA GLN A 143 3.84 22.94 7.21
C GLN A 143 2.41 22.37 7.31
N CYS A 144 2.26 21.05 7.40
CA CYS A 144 0.96 20.40 7.54
C CYS A 144 0.40 20.55 8.96
N ASP A 145 -0.91 20.35 9.11
CA ASP A 145 -1.57 20.37 10.43
C ASP A 145 -1.27 19.07 11.20
N THR A 146 -1.19 17.97 10.48
CA THR A 146 -0.88 16.63 11.01
C THR A 146 -0.23 15.75 9.95
N VAL A 147 0.33 14.62 10.39
CA VAL A 147 0.95 13.63 9.51
C VAL A 147 0.16 12.33 9.57
N LEU A 148 -0.17 11.81 8.42
CA LEU A 148 -0.74 10.49 8.27
C LEU A 148 0.37 9.51 7.91
N MET A 149 0.43 8.42 8.63
CA MET A 149 1.27 7.26 8.32
C MET A 149 0.41 6.01 8.13
N ASN A 150 0.85 5.12 7.26
CA ASN A 150 0.12 3.91 6.91
C ASN A 150 0.69 2.64 7.57
N ARG A 151 1.51 2.80 8.59
CA ARG A 151 2.08 1.69 9.36
C ARG A 151 1.35 1.58 10.69
N PRO A 152 0.79 0.41 11.03
CA PRO A 152 0.06 0.21 12.28
C PRO A 152 0.95 0.30 13.53
N GLU A 153 2.25 -0.01 13.37
CA GLU A 153 3.23 0.02 14.44
C GLU A 153 4.53 0.67 13.98
N ASP A 154 5.21 1.37 14.86
CA ASP A 154 6.55 1.90 14.63
C ASP A 154 7.61 0.92 15.17
N ARG A 155 7.68 -0.24 14.56
CA ARG A 155 8.53 -1.34 15.02
C ARG A 155 10.03 -1.03 15.00
N ILE A 156 10.45 -0.09 14.18
CA ILE A 156 11.87 0.29 14.03
C ILE A 156 12.16 1.69 14.57
N GLY A 157 11.21 2.35 15.23
CA GLY A 157 11.40 3.66 15.86
C GLY A 157 11.62 4.83 14.89
N VAL A 158 11.42 4.63 13.59
CA VAL A 158 11.64 5.68 12.56
C VAL A 158 10.62 6.81 12.68
N PHE A 159 9.36 6.47 12.91
CA PHE A 159 8.31 7.50 13.02
C PHE A 159 8.43 8.31 14.31
N GLU A 160 8.88 7.72 15.38
CA GLU A 160 9.14 8.45 16.62
C GLU A 160 10.20 9.52 16.41
N GLN A 161 11.34 9.16 15.84
CA GLN A 161 12.40 10.10 15.52
C GLN A 161 11.94 11.18 14.51
N LEU A 162 11.16 10.79 13.50
CA LEU A 162 10.63 11.74 12.52
C LEU A 162 9.60 12.68 13.15
N ARG A 163 8.72 12.19 14.04
CA ARG A 163 7.76 12.99 14.78
C ARG A 163 8.43 14.08 15.60
N ASP A 164 9.53 13.74 16.29
CA ASP A 164 10.29 14.70 17.08
C ASP A 164 10.90 15.81 16.21
N LYS A 165 11.37 15.48 15.00
CA LYS A 165 11.91 16.44 14.05
C LYS A 165 10.84 17.31 13.39
N VAL A 166 9.66 16.76 13.15
CA VAL A 166 8.54 17.44 12.49
C VAL A 166 7.75 18.30 13.49
N GLY A 167 7.61 17.86 14.74
CA GLY A 167 6.88 18.58 15.79
C GLY A 167 5.37 18.66 15.54
N LYS A 168 4.80 17.67 14.83
CA LYS A 168 3.36 17.57 14.53
C LYS A 168 2.80 16.24 15.02
N PRO A 169 1.48 16.12 15.28
CA PRO A 169 0.86 14.85 15.56
C PRO A 169 1.04 13.88 14.40
N PHE A 170 1.35 12.63 14.69
CA PHE A 170 1.36 11.52 13.73
C PHE A 170 0.17 10.61 14.03
N ASN A 171 -0.60 10.32 13.00
CA ASN A 171 -1.76 9.45 13.10
C ASN A 171 -1.58 8.23 12.20
N PHE A 172 -1.82 7.05 12.74
CA PHE A 172 -1.99 5.88 11.90
C PHE A 172 -3.37 5.93 11.25
N VAL A 173 -3.38 5.86 9.93
CA VAL A 173 -4.60 5.64 9.14
C VAL A 173 -4.27 4.62 8.06
N ALA A 174 -4.96 3.50 8.10
CA ALA A 174 -4.74 2.44 7.13
C ALA A 174 -5.09 2.91 5.71
N GLN A 175 -4.45 2.29 4.74
CA GLN A 175 -4.84 2.49 3.35
C GLN A 175 -6.18 1.77 3.11
N PRO A 176 -7.26 2.49 2.76
CA PRO A 176 -8.57 1.90 2.60
C PRO A 176 -8.57 0.86 1.48
N HIS A 177 -9.18 -0.28 1.76
CA HIS A 177 -9.27 -1.38 0.82
C HIS A 177 -10.72 -1.80 0.64
N ASN A 178 -11.16 -1.93 -0.61
CA ASN A 178 -12.49 -2.43 -0.93
C ASN A 178 -12.49 -3.96 -0.85
N ILE A 179 -12.57 -4.48 0.38
CA ILE A 179 -12.38 -5.90 0.69
C ILE A 179 -13.42 -6.76 -0.03
N ASP A 180 -14.71 -6.38 0.07
CA ASP A 180 -15.80 -7.13 -0.52
C ASP A 180 -15.67 -7.21 -2.05
N TYR A 181 -15.37 -6.08 -2.70
CA TYR A 181 -15.13 -6.08 -4.14
C TYR A 181 -14.01 -7.02 -4.58
N PHE A 182 -12.89 -7.03 -3.84
CA PHE A 182 -11.76 -7.91 -4.16
C PHE A 182 -12.14 -9.38 -3.95
N TYR A 183 -12.82 -9.69 -2.87
CA TYR A 183 -13.26 -11.05 -2.58
C TYR A 183 -14.28 -11.54 -3.61
N ASP A 184 -15.32 -10.76 -3.90
CA ASP A 184 -16.37 -11.11 -4.85
C ASP A 184 -15.87 -11.25 -6.30
N THR A 185 -14.88 -10.42 -6.66
CA THR A 185 -14.36 -10.40 -8.03
C THR A 185 -13.28 -11.48 -8.26
N PHE A 186 -12.45 -11.74 -7.27
CA PHE A 186 -11.23 -12.53 -7.42
C PHE A 186 -11.07 -13.66 -6.39
N GLY A 187 -11.86 -13.69 -5.32
CA GLY A 187 -11.75 -14.68 -4.26
C GLY A 187 -12.40 -16.02 -4.63
N GLY A 188 -12.20 -17.00 -3.76
CA GLY A 188 -12.97 -18.25 -3.78
C GLY A 188 -12.55 -19.33 -4.80
N ASN A 189 -11.62 -19.05 -5.70
CA ASN A 189 -11.15 -20.00 -6.74
C ASN A 189 -9.73 -20.47 -6.49
N GLN A 190 -9.38 -20.74 -5.24
CA GLN A 190 -8.01 -21.06 -4.87
C GLN A 190 -7.69 -22.54 -5.08
N HIS A 191 -6.52 -22.78 -5.63
CA HIS A 191 -5.92 -24.11 -5.74
C HIS A 191 -4.77 -24.25 -4.74
N GLN A 192 -4.47 -25.44 -4.30
CA GLN A 192 -3.28 -25.74 -3.49
C GLN A 192 -2.02 -25.49 -4.35
N SER A 193 -1.66 -24.25 -4.48
CA SER A 193 -0.49 -23.77 -5.22
C SER A 193 0.11 -22.55 -4.52
N ILE A 194 1.34 -22.24 -4.87
CA ILE A 194 2.13 -21.17 -4.28
C ILE A 194 2.34 -20.08 -5.33
N TRP A 195 2.06 -18.85 -4.96
CA TRP A 195 2.51 -17.66 -5.67
C TRP A 195 3.74 -17.07 -4.97
N ALA A 196 4.90 -17.10 -5.62
CA ALA A 196 6.13 -16.55 -5.09
C ALA A 196 6.45 -15.22 -5.77
N TYR A 197 6.43 -14.13 -4.99
CA TYR A 197 6.78 -12.82 -5.48
C TYR A 197 8.29 -12.57 -5.31
N LEU A 198 8.96 -12.28 -6.43
CA LEU A 198 10.39 -12.04 -6.48
C LEU A 198 10.65 -10.55 -6.76
N PRO A 199 11.08 -9.76 -5.76
CA PRO A 199 11.37 -8.34 -5.92
C PRO A 199 12.55 -8.10 -6.88
N GLN A 200 12.73 -6.85 -7.36
CA GLN A 200 13.74 -6.51 -8.38
C GLN A 200 15.19 -6.79 -7.95
N HIS A 201 15.49 -6.61 -6.66
CA HIS A 201 16.87 -6.74 -6.18
C HIS A 201 17.23 -8.21 -5.95
N PRO A 202 18.27 -8.74 -6.65
CA PRO A 202 18.63 -10.14 -6.56
C PRO A 202 18.83 -10.69 -5.15
N PRO A 203 19.50 -10.00 -4.21
CA PRO A 203 19.65 -10.50 -2.84
C PRO A 203 18.31 -10.70 -2.11
N ARG A 204 17.30 -9.89 -2.43
CA ARG A 204 15.94 -10.01 -1.85
C ARG A 204 15.14 -11.16 -2.46
N ARG A 205 15.52 -11.63 -3.65
CA ARG A 205 14.84 -12.73 -4.37
C ARG A 205 15.25 -14.10 -3.86
N ALA A 206 16.52 -14.26 -3.50
CA ALA A 206 17.12 -15.56 -3.27
C ALA A 206 16.35 -16.37 -2.22
N ASN A 207 16.09 -15.79 -1.06
CA ASN A 207 15.40 -16.48 0.02
C ASN A 207 13.99 -16.93 -0.37
N THR A 208 13.24 -16.06 -1.04
CA THR A 208 11.88 -16.42 -1.51
C THR A 208 11.93 -17.54 -2.55
N TYR A 209 12.85 -17.43 -3.52
CA TYR A 209 12.99 -18.41 -4.59
C TYR A 209 13.40 -19.80 -4.04
N GLU A 210 14.42 -19.83 -3.20
CA GLU A 210 14.95 -21.07 -2.63
C GLU A 210 13.91 -21.75 -1.73
N PHE A 211 13.24 -20.98 -0.88
CA PHE A 211 12.21 -21.50 0.01
C PHE A 211 10.99 -22.02 -0.78
N ALA A 212 10.52 -21.26 -1.77
CA ALA A 212 9.39 -21.68 -2.59
C ALA A 212 9.69 -22.96 -3.38
N ASN A 213 10.90 -23.09 -3.94
CA ASN A 213 11.35 -24.32 -4.59
C ASN A 213 11.43 -25.49 -3.62
N TYR A 214 11.99 -25.27 -2.44
CA TYR A 214 12.09 -26.31 -1.42
C TYR A 214 10.71 -26.84 -1.02
N ILE A 215 9.78 -25.97 -0.68
CA ILE A 215 8.40 -26.33 -0.31
C ILE A 215 7.67 -26.97 -1.47
N GLY A 216 7.76 -26.40 -2.68
CA GLY A 216 7.14 -26.94 -3.88
C GLY A 216 7.57 -28.39 -4.17
N ASN A 217 8.85 -28.68 -4.06
CA ASN A 217 9.39 -30.03 -4.25
C ASN A 217 8.99 -30.98 -3.11
N LYS A 218 9.08 -30.51 -1.84
CA LYS A 218 8.77 -31.35 -0.67
C LYS A 218 7.32 -31.82 -0.64
N PHE A 219 6.38 -30.95 -0.99
CA PHE A 219 4.95 -31.23 -0.94
C PHE A 219 4.32 -31.52 -2.32
N ASN A 220 5.14 -31.56 -3.37
CA ASN A 220 4.69 -31.71 -4.76
C ASN A 220 3.60 -30.68 -5.15
N ILE A 221 3.84 -29.43 -4.82
CA ILE A 221 2.92 -28.29 -5.05
C ILE A 221 3.43 -27.43 -6.19
N GLN A 222 2.53 -27.00 -7.06
CA GLN A 222 2.86 -26.06 -8.13
C GLN A 222 3.29 -24.71 -7.55
N VAL A 223 4.47 -24.22 -7.97
CA VAL A 223 4.96 -22.88 -7.66
C VAL A 223 4.91 -22.02 -8.92
N ARG A 224 4.29 -20.84 -8.79
CA ARG A 224 4.24 -19.81 -9.83
C ARG A 224 5.09 -18.63 -9.39
N TYR A 225 6.00 -18.20 -10.24
CA TYR A 225 6.90 -17.11 -9.95
C TYR A 225 6.47 -15.84 -10.67
N LYS A 226 6.49 -14.72 -9.95
CA LYS A 226 6.32 -13.39 -10.52
C LYS A 226 7.54 -12.53 -10.17
N THR A 227 8.22 -12.07 -11.20
CA THR A 227 9.28 -11.06 -11.07
C THR A 227 8.72 -9.66 -11.28
N SER A 228 9.26 -8.68 -10.59
CA SER A 228 8.83 -7.28 -10.71
C SER A 228 9.21 -6.62 -12.04
N ASP A 229 10.11 -7.25 -12.81
CA ASP A 229 10.55 -6.82 -14.14
C ASP A 229 9.63 -7.30 -15.27
N THR A 230 8.77 -8.27 -15.01
CA THR A 230 7.80 -8.75 -15.99
C THR A 230 6.52 -7.92 -15.91
N GLN A 231 6.22 -7.20 -16.96
CA GLN A 231 4.95 -6.48 -17.07
C GLN A 231 3.83 -7.44 -17.45
N ILE A 232 2.75 -7.40 -16.70
CA ILE A 232 1.51 -8.11 -17.01
C ILE A 232 0.31 -7.20 -16.70
N PRO A 233 -0.84 -7.38 -17.34
CA PRO A 233 -2.04 -6.63 -17.02
C PRO A 233 -2.42 -6.82 -15.54
N LEU A 234 -2.87 -5.76 -14.88
CA LEU A 234 -3.16 -5.79 -13.44
C LEU A 234 -4.21 -6.84 -13.09
N ARG A 235 -5.26 -6.97 -13.88
CA ARG A 235 -6.30 -7.98 -13.67
C ARG A 235 -5.73 -9.40 -13.75
N GLU A 236 -4.84 -9.64 -14.69
CA GLU A 236 -4.15 -10.93 -14.83
C GLU A 236 -3.23 -11.20 -13.64
N PHE A 237 -2.54 -10.17 -13.16
CA PHE A 237 -1.72 -10.26 -11.96
C PHE A 237 -2.55 -10.60 -10.72
N ILE A 238 -3.66 -9.91 -10.48
CA ILE A 238 -4.55 -10.19 -9.36
C ILE A 238 -5.13 -11.61 -9.48
N SER A 239 -5.61 -11.99 -10.66
CA SER A 239 -6.14 -13.33 -10.91
C SER A 239 -5.08 -14.42 -10.70
N GLY A 240 -3.81 -14.12 -11.01
CA GLY A 240 -2.69 -15.04 -10.82
C GLY A 240 -2.47 -15.39 -9.35
N TRP A 241 -2.37 -14.38 -8.50
CA TRP A 241 -2.15 -14.61 -7.06
C TRP A 241 -3.41 -15.09 -6.34
N SER A 242 -4.61 -14.57 -6.70
CA SER A 242 -5.87 -14.99 -6.09
C SER A 242 -6.25 -16.43 -6.39
N SER A 243 -5.71 -17.01 -7.45
CA SER A 243 -5.87 -18.45 -7.76
C SER A 243 -4.97 -19.36 -6.92
N CYS A 244 -4.02 -18.82 -6.18
CA CYS A 244 -3.10 -19.58 -5.32
C CYS A 244 -3.52 -19.47 -3.85
N MET A 245 -3.46 -20.60 -3.14
CA MET A 245 -3.79 -20.64 -1.72
C MET A 245 -2.72 -19.98 -0.85
N TYR A 246 -1.48 -20.01 -1.31
CA TYR A 246 -0.33 -19.49 -0.56
C TYR A 246 0.43 -18.44 -1.35
N HIS A 247 0.82 -17.37 -0.66
CA HIS A 247 1.68 -16.32 -1.19
C HIS A 247 2.99 -16.26 -0.40
N PHE A 248 4.11 -16.43 -1.08
CA PHE A 248 5.44 -16.39 -0.46
C PHE A 248 6.16 -15.09 -0.80
N ASN A 249 6.62 -14.41 0.23
CA ASN A 249 7.42 -13.20 0.09
C ASN A 249 8.36 -13.04 1.29
N LEU A 250 9.55 -13.62 1.23
CA LEU A 250 10.58 -13.55 2.27
C LEU A 250 11.45 -12.29 2.11
N ASP A 251 10.83 -11.15 1.83
CA ASP A 251 11.54 -9.88 1.75
C ASP A 251 12.09 -9.49 3.13
N PRO A 252 13.42 -9.30 3.28
CA PRO A 252 14.01 -8.92 4.55
C PRO A 252 13.73 -7.48 4.99
N ILE A 253 13.11 -6.68 4.10
CA ILE A 253 12.87 -5.27 4.37
C ILE A 253 11.65 -5.10 5.27
N ASP A 254 11.85 -4.50 6.43
CA ASP A 254 10.85 -4.28 7.47
C ASP A 254 10.25 -2.86 7.50
N TYR A 255 10.84 -1.90 6.78
CA TYR A 255 10.36 -0.51 6.79
C TYR A 255 9.25 -0.20 5.78
N PHE A 256 8.73 -1.20 5.09
CA PHE A 256 7.54 -1.08 4.26
C PHE A 256 6.29 -1.59 4.98
N PRO A 257 5.13 -0.95 4.80
CA PRO A 257 3.88 -1.43 5.40
C PRO A 257 3.43 -2.79 4.87
N GLY A 258 3.83 -3.18 3.64
CA GLY A 258 3.48 -4.48 3.06
C GLY A 258 2.08 -4.53 2.44
N LYS A 259 1.77 -3.65 1.49
CA LYS A 259 0.46 -3.59 0.81
C LYS A 259 0.03 -4.92 0.18
N GLN A 260 0.98 -5.67 -0.36
CA GLN A 260 0.69 -6.92 -1.03
C GLN A 260 0.03 -7.94 -0.10
N VAL A 261 0.40 -7.93 1.19
CA VAL A 261 -0.21 -8.78 2.22
C VAL A 261 -1.71 -8.45 2.39
N VAL A 262 -2.07 -7.16 2.37
CA VAL A 262 -3.47 -6.72 2.45
C VAL A 262 -4.28 -7.20 1.24
N HIS A 263 -3.72 -7.05 0.05
CA HIS A 263 -4.39 -7.46 -1.19
C HIS A 263 -4.57 -8.99 -1.27
N THR A 264 -3.55 -9.77 -0.94
CA THR A 264 -3.63 -11.23 -0.97
C THR A 264 -4.57 -11.76 0.11
N ALA A 265 -4.57 -11.16 1.29
CA ALA A 265 -5.51 -11.50 2.35
C ALA A 265 -6.97 -11.23 1.94
N SER A 266 -7.25 -10.13 1.21
CA SER A 266 -8.61 -9.78 0.77
C SER A 266 -9.21 -10.75 -0.24
N VAL A 267 -8.41 -11.60 -0.86
CA VAL A 267 -8.89 -12.68 -1.74
C VAL A 267 -8.76 -14.07 -1.11
N GLY A 268 -8.39 -14.14 0.17
CA GLY A 268 -8.28 -15.38 0.93
C GLY A 268 -6.96 -16.14 0.77
N THR A 269 -5.92 -15.51 0.21
CA THR A 269 -4.60 -16.13 0.05
C THR A 269 -3.76 -15.96 1.32
N ILE A 270 -3.22 -17.06 1.86
CA ILE A 270 -2.39 -17.05 3.07
C ILE A 270 -0.97 -16.58 2.74
N ASN A 271 -0.49 -15.60 3.50
CA ASN A 271 0.86 -15.07 3.33
C ASN A 271 1.87 -15.81 4.22
N ILE A 272 3.00 -16.19 3.64
CA ILE A 272 4.09 -16.92 4.26
C ILE A 272 5.41 -16.13 4.05
N GLY A 273 6.03 -15.72 5.14
CA GLY A 273 7.29 -15.00 5.13
C GLY A 273 7.15 -13.50 4.96
N GLY A 274 8.21 -12.79 5.35
CA GLY A 274 8.28 -11.33 5.38
C GLY A 274 8.10 -10.76 6.78
N VAL A 275 8.67 -9.57 6.98
CA VAL A 275 8.76 -8.92 8.31
C VAL A 275 8.15 -7.51 8.31
N ASN A 276 7.25 -7.23 7.35
CA ASN A 276 6.57 -5.95 7.27
C ASN A 276 5.39 -5.85 8.26
N ASP A 277 4.97 -4.62 8.59
CA ASP A 277 3.97 -4.36 9.62
C ASP A 277 2.61 -4.99 9.33
N ASN A 278 2.14 -4.94 8.07
CA ASN A 278 0.87 -5.54 7.72
C ASN A 278 0.90 -7.07 7.81
N HIS A 279 2.08 -7.67 7.61
CA HIS A 279 2.23 -9.11 7.81
C HIS A 279 2.11 -9.47 9.29
N PHE A 280 2.78 -8.74 10.18
CA PHE A 280 2.62 -8.93 11.62
C PHE A 280 1.18 -8.75 12.08
N LEU A 281 0.43 -7.83 11.45
CA LEU A 281 -0.96 -7.61 11.79
C LEU A 281 -1.88 -8.73 11.30
N LEU A 282 -1.70 -9.20 10.07
CA LEU A 282 -2.63 -10.13 9.41
C LEU A 282 -2.24 -11.60 9.56
N TYR A 283 -0.94 -11.90 9.62
CA TYR A 283 -0.40 -13.27 9.68
C TYR A 283 0.77 -13.35 10.70
N PRO A 284 0.52 -13.09 11.99
CA PRO A 284 1.60 -12.98 12.97
C PRO A 284 2.45 -14.25 13.10
N GLU A 285 1.89 -15.42 12.88
CA GLU A 285 2.62 -16.69 12.98
C GLU A 285 3.63 -16.91 11.84
N THR A 286 3.46 -16.24 10.71
CA THR A 286 4.34 -16.33 9.53
C THR A 286 5.06 -15.04 9.21
N ALA A 287 4.95 -14.02 10.09
CA ALA A 287 5.65 -12.75 9.97
C ALA A 287 7.13 -12.87 10.40
N THR A 288 7.87 -13.70 9.71
CA THR A 288 9.28 -13.98 9.95
C THR A 288 9.98 -14.40 8.66
N ASN A 289 11.31 -14.40 8.67
CA ASN A 289 12.14 -14.98 7.60
C ASN A 289 12.93 -16.21 8.10
N ASP A 290 12.60 -16.73 9.29
CA ASP A 290 13.18 -18.00 9.78
C ASP A 290 12.56 -19.16 9.01
N ILE A 291 13.37 -19.78 8.15
CA ILE A 291 12.97 -20.87 7.26
C ILE A 291 12.38 -22.06 8.01
N LYS A 292 12.90 -22.39 9.21
CA LYS A 292 12.39 -23.52 9.98
C LYS A 292 10.99 -23.24 10.51
N VAL A 293 10.78 -22.04 11.06
CA VAL A 293 9.45 -21.62 11.52
C VAL A 293 8.46 -21.58 10.36
N LEU A 294 8.86 -21.04 9.23
CA LEU A 294 8.01 -20.96 8.04
C LEU A 294 7.65 -22.36 7.49
N GLU A 295 8.59 -23.29 7.49
CA GLU A 295 8.34 -24.67 7.07
C GLU A 295 7.36 -25.36 8.01
N GLU A 296 7.53 -25.23 9.32
CA GLU A 296 6.62 -25.79 10.34
C GLU A 296 5.20 -25.25 10.16
N ARG A 297 5.05 -23.92 10.05
CA ARG A 297 3.75 -23.28 9.85
C ARG A 297 3.11 -23.62 8.52
N PHE A 298 3.89 -23.65 7.45
CA PHE A 298 3.37 -24.09 6.15
C PHE A 298 2.86 -25.53 6.20
N THR A 299 3.63 -26.43 6.82
CA THR A 299 3.24 -27.85 6.97
C THR A 299 1.93 -27.97 7.74
N GLU A 300 1.80 -27.26 8.87
CA GLU A 300 0.58 -27.21 9.66
C GLU A 300 -0.63 -26.76 8.83
N TYR A 301 -0.50 -25.65 8.08
CA TYR A 301 -1.59 -25.10 7.26
C TYR A 301 -1.90 -25.96 6.03
N TYR A 302 -0.92 -26.71 5.53
CA TYR A 302 -1.10 -27.60 4.40
C TYR A 302 -1.83 -28.88 4.80
N GLU A 303 -1.51 -29.44 5.96
CA GLU A 303 -2.02 -30.73 6.46
C GLU A 303 -3.33 -30.57 7.27
N ASP A 304 -3.58 -29.42 7.91
CA ASP A 304 -4.75 -29.17 8.74
C ASP A 304 -5.65 -28.06 8.16
N ASP A 305 -6.77 -28.49 7.56
CA ASP A 305 -7.79 -27.59 7.01
C ASP A 305 -8.40 -26.67 8.07
N ASN A 306 -8.57 -27.15 9.31
CA ASN A 306 -9.15 -26.34 10.38
C ASN A 306 -8.20 -25.22 10.79
N LYS A 307 -6.91 -25.53 10.94
CA LYS A 307 -5.90 -24.52 11.25
C LYS A 307 -5.77 -23.49 10.13
N ARG A 308 -5.75 -23.96 8.89
CA ARG A 308 -5.76 -23.09 7.72
C ARG A 308 -6.93 -22.13 7.72
N ASN A 309 -8.14 -22.62 7.95
CA ASN A 309 -9.35 -21.81 8.01
C ASN A 309 -9.32 -20.82 9.17
N GLN A 310 -8.78 -21.17 10.34
CA GLN A 310 -8.62 -20.27 11.47
C GLN A 310 -7.69 -19.10 11.12
N VAL A 311 -6.57 -19.36 10.45
CA VAL A 311 -5.63 -18.31 10.02
C VAL A 311 -6.26 -17.38 8.99
N MET A 312 -6.99 -17.93 8.01
CA MET A 312 -7.72 -17.13 7.02
C MET A 312 -8.80 -16.27 7.67
N GLN A 313 -9.57 -16.82 8.61
CA GLN A 313 -10.60 -16.08 9.33
C GLN A 313 -9.99 -14.96 10.18
N TYR A 314 -8.92 -15.23 10.90
CA TYR A 314 -8.20 -14.20 11.66
C TYR A 314 -7.75 -13.04 10.76
N ALA A 315 -7.13 -13.34 9.62
CA ALA A 315 -6.69 -12.32 8.67
C ALA A 315 -7.88 -11.52 8.11
N TRP A 316 -8.99 -12.18 7.81
CA TRP A 316 -10.22 -11.55 7.34
C TRP A 316 -10.84 -10.60 8.37
N ASP A 317 -10.92 -11.03 9.62
CA ASP A 317 -11.43 -10.20 10.71
C ASP A 317 -10.55 -8.96 10.91
N LYS A 318 -9.22 -9.13 10.88
CA LYS A 318 -8.26 -8.01 10.97
C LYS A 318 -8.29 -7.08 9.76
N LEU A 319 -8.50 -7.60 8.56
CA LEU A 319 -8.72 -6.76 7.37
C LEU A 319 -9.92 -5.84 7.56
N ASN A 320 -11.05 -6.39 7.99
CA ASN A 320 -12.28 -5.63 8.19
C ASN A 320 -12.14 -4.61 9.33
N GLU A 321 -11.51 -5.02 10.44
CA GLU A 321 -11.25 -4.15 11.59
C GLU A 321 -10.36 -2.94 11.26
N VAL A 322 -9.42 -3.08 10.33
CA VAL A 322 -8.36 -2.08 10.12
C VAL A 322 -8.45 -1.39 8.77
N PHE A 323 -8.73 -2.12 7.69
CA PHE A 323 -8.56 -1.64 6.30
C PHE A 323 -9.89 -1.41 5.57
N SER A 324 -11.04 -1.84 6.12
CA SER A 324 -12.33 -1.56 5.50
C SER A 324 -12.59 -0.06 5.40
N PHE A 325 -13.44 0.34 4.48
CA PHE A 325 -13.80 1.76 4.32
C PHE A 325 -14.39 2.35 5.61
N ASP A 326 -15.20 1.58 6.34
CA ASP A 326 -15.80 2.03 7.60
C ASP A 326 -14.74 2.22 8.68
N ALA A 327 -13.83 1.26 8.84
CA ALA A 327 -12.74 1.35 9.80
C ALA A 327 -11.83 2.56 9.51
N VAL A 328 -11.49 2.78 8.25
CA VAL A 328 -10.62 3.90 7.86
C VAL A 328 -11.33 5.25 8.01
N ARG A 329 -12.65 5.34 7.75
CA ARG A 329 -13.43 6.55 8.05
C ARG A 329 -13.35 6.91 9.53
N GLU A 330 -13.50 5.93 10.42
CA GLU A 330 -13.41 6.16 11.87
C GLU A 330 -11.99 6.56 12.28
N GLN A 331 -10.95 5.95 11.71
CA GLN A 331 -9.57 6.36 11.95
C GLN A 331 -9.34 7.83 11.55
N ILE A 332 -9.86 8.26 10.39
CA ILE A 332 -9.74 9.65 9.92
C ILE A 332 -10.49 10.61 10.83
N LYS A 333 -11.71 10.29 11.27
CA LYS A 333 -12.48 11.14 12.20
C LYS A 333 -11.79 11.33 13.54
N ASN A 334 -11.00 10.35 13.97
CA ASN A 334 -10.29 10.36 15.24
C ASN A 334 -8.85 10.90 15.15
N MET A 335 -8.44 11.43 13.98
CA MET A 335 -7.10 12.03 13.85
C MET A 335 -6.92 13.23 14.77
N ARG A 336 -5.70 13.37 15.28
CA ARG A 336 -5.23 14.53 16.07
C ARG A 336 -4.60 15.57 15.12
N TYR A 337 -4.89 16.84 15.37
CA TYR A 337 -4.40 17.96 14.58
C TYR A 337 -3.52 18.91 15.38
#